data_3dbafab3e0abe830cae3e3b085edc32a
#
_entry.id   3dbafab3e0abe830cae3e3b085edc32a
#
_cell.length_a   1.000
_cell.length_b   1.000
_cell.length_c   1.000
_cell.angle_alpha   90.00
_cell.angle_beta   90.00
_cell.angle_gamma   90.00
#
_symmetry.space_group_name_H-M   'P 1'
#
loop_
_entity.id
_entity.type
_entity.pdbx_description
1 polymer ?
#
loop_
_entity_poly.entity_id
_entity_poly.type
_entity_poly.pdbx_seq_one_letter_code
_entity_poly.pdbx_strand_id
1 'polypeptide(L)'
;MRKIFSYFSPYKYRMILGLLIKMIGTFSELFLPLIMAYMIDEVSPTKNLYSLTFWSIAMLLCAVGGLVGNVIANRMASKVARDTTERIRNDLFTKTLSLSSKQIDQVTIPSLVSRLSNDTYNVHNMIGMMQRIGVRAPILLVGGIILTFVVDPYLASILLLTTPFITLVVVLISKYGTILYAKLQEANDILVRKVRDDYTGIRVIKSLSKTKYESKTFSTLNQEVLKREKKATLLTGISNPLLNVVLNLGMCLVIYLGAYRVSGNYIKAGDIIAFTSYFSIVQMAIISISRIFVMYTKGGASCRRIEEILLMDKDLIKEEDTKIIKDDNFITFDKVDFEYDNVKALKNVSFSIKKGESLGIIGATGSGKSTIINLLLRFYDPTNGAIYLNGKNLKNYDYNELKSKIGVVFQNDFLMSGTIKENVDFSRNLKQENIYQALKNADAEAFVEEHGGEDSILLTKGSNFSGGQKQRLLIARALASNPELLILDDSSSALDYKTDTKLRKTLINNYKNTTIIMIAQRISSIKFADHILVLDKGKVVGFGSDKELIKTCKVYQDIYCSQHEDDLTESKGSEIYG
;
A
#
# COMPACT_ATOMS: atom_id res chain seq x y z
N MET A 1 3.24 10.79 14.34
CA MET A 1 4.68 11.10 14.27
C MET A 1 5.50 10.55 15.44
N ARG A 2 4.98 10.55 16.67
CA ARG A 2 5.73 10.07 17.84
C ARG A 2 6.19 8.62 17.72
N LYS A 3 5.32 7.73 17.20
CA LYS A 3 5.66 6.31 16.97
C LYS A 3 6.72 6.14 15.87
N ILE A 4 6.67 6.95 14.80
CA ILE A 4 7.70 6.89 13.75
C ILE A 4 9.06 7.34 14.28
N PHE A 5 9.10 8.36 15.16
CA PHE A 5 10.35 8.78 15.80
C PHE A 5 10.95 7.71 16.73
N SER A 6 10.14 6.82 17.33
CA SER A 6 10.69 5.73 18.16
C SER A 6 11.53 4.73 17.37
N TYR A 7 11.33 4.60 16.06
CA TYR A 7 12.15 3.75 15.20
C TYR A 7 13.59 4.25 15.02
N PHE A 8 13.89 5.52 15.38
CA PHE A 8 15.25 6.05 15.38
C PHE A 8 16.05 5.66 16.62
N SER A 9 15.38 5.30 17.71
CA SER A 9 16.03 5.02 19.00
C SER A 9 17.22 4.06 18.90
N PRO A 10 17.17 2.94 18.15
CA PRO A 10 18.32 2.03 18.03
C PRO A 10 19.49 2.62 17.27
N TYR A 11 19.27 3.64 16.45
CA TYR A 11 20.28 4.24 15.57
C TYR A 11 20.81 5.59 16.06
N LYS A 12 20.38 6.07 17.25
CA LYS A 12 20.72 7.39 17.79
C LYS A 12 22.23 7.67 17.82
N TYR A 13 23.05 6.72 18.24
CA TYR A 13 24.51 6.89 18.28
C TYR A 13 25.10 7.06 16.88
N ARG A 14 24.66 6.25 15.91
CA ARG A 14 25.09 6.38 14.52
C ARG A 14 24.65 7.71 13.91
N MET A 15 23.45 8.18 14.24
CA MET A 15 22.95 9.50 13.81
C MET A 15 23.81 10.61 14.39
N ILE A 16 24.07 10.62 15.70
CA ILE A 16 24.90 11.65 16.35
C ILE A 16 26.32 11.65 15.77
N LEU A 17 26.96 10.49 15.63
CA LEU A 17 28.29 10.40 15.04
C LEU A 17 28.31 10.91 13.59
N GLY A 18 27.32 10.50 12.78
CA GLY A 18 27.18 10.98 11.41
C GLY A 18 26.97 12.48 11.33
N LEU A 19 26.19 13.08 12.26
CA LEU A 19 25.98 14.52 12.35
C LEU A 19 27.27 15.26 12.74
N LEU A 20 28.04 14.75 13.71
CA LEU A 20 29.32 15.34 14.10
C LEU A 20 30.33 15.34 12.93
N ILE A 21 30.48 14.20 12.25
CA ILE A 21 31.36 14.11 11.07
C ILE A 21 30.88 15.10 9.98
N LYS A 22 29.55 15.20 9.79
CA LYS A 22 28.96 16.15 8.84
C LYS A 22 29.28 17.60 9.18
N MET A 23 29.20 17.96 10.47
CA MET A 23 29.55 19.29 10.95
C MET A 23 31.02 19.61 10.67
N ILE A 24 31.95 18.71 11.05
CA ILE A 24 33.39 18.88 10.79
C ILE A 24 33.66 19.07 9.30
N GLY A 25 33.09 18.20 8.44
CA GLY A 25 33.25 18.32 6.99
C GLY A 25 32.68 19.61 6.42
N THR A 26 31.58 20.12 6.98
CA THR A 26 30.97 21.38 6.56
C THR A 26 31.76 22.60 7.03
N PHE A 27 32.33 22.56 8.24
CA PHE A 27 33.24 23.61 8.71
C PHE A 27 34.52 23.65 7.88
N SER A 28 35.12 22.50 7.53
CA SER A 28 36.26 22.45 6.63
C SER A 28 35.98 23.13 5.29
N GLU A 29 34.78 22.95 4.75
CA GLU A 29 34.32 23.61 3.51
C GLU A 29 34.22 25.13 3.67
N LEU A 30 33.76 25.63 4.83
CA LEU A 30 33.67 27.07 5.13
C LEU A 30 35.03 27.74 5.29
N PHE A 31 36.09 27.04 5.67
CA PHE A 31 37.43 27.62 5.79
C PHE A 31 38.15 27.78 4.44
N LEU A 32 37.74 27.10 3.38
CA LEU A 32 38.41 27.17 2.08
C LEU A 32 38.53 28.57 1.51
N PRO A 33 37.46 29.40 1.48
CA PRO A 33 37.55 30.77 0.98
C PRO A 33 38.48 31.68 1.82
N LEU A 34 38.55 31.46 3.16
CA LEU A 34 39.46 32.21 4.02
C LEU A 34 40.94 31.88 3.75
N ILE A 35 41.23 30.57 3.61
CA ILE A 35 42.59 30.12 3.26
C ILE A 35 43.00 30.71 1.91
N MET A 36 42.09 30.71 0.95
CA MET A 36 42.33 31.29 -0.38
C MET A 36 42.59 32.80 -0.33
N ALA A 37 41.80 33.58 0.44
CA ALA A 37 42.06 34.99 0.65
C ALA A 37 43.42 35.22 1.28
N TYR A 38 43.73 34.52 2.35
CA TYR A 38 45.05 34.61 3.02
C TYR A 38 46.21 34.31 2.08
N MET A 39 46.09 33.28 1.23
CA MET A 39 47.10 32.94 0.24
C MET A 39 47.33 34.07 -0.77
N ILE A 40 46.27 34.74 -1.21
CA ILE A 40 46.36 35.82 -2.19
C ILE A 40 47.00 37.09 -1.53
N ASP A 41 46.50 37.44 -0.35
CA ASP A 41 46.83 38.72 0.27
C ASP A 41 48.14 38.71 1.07
N GLU A 42 48.50 37.62 1.71
CA GLU A 42 49.66 37.54 2.60
C GLU A 42 50.80 36.65 2.03
N VAL A 43 50.45 35.50 1.44
CA VAL A 43 51.46 34.54 1.01
C VAL A 43 52.03 34.88 -0.37
N SER A 44 51.20 35.22 -1.34
CA SER A 44 51.59 35.53 -2.71
C SER A 44 52.59 36.72 -2.80
N PRO A 45 52.39 37.84 -2.07
CA PRO A 45 53.31 38.99 -2.12
C PRO A 45 54.73 38.65 -1.61
N THR A 46 54.89 37.65 -0.72
CA THR A 46 56.20 37.26 -0.17
C THR A 46 57.09 36.57 -1.20
N LYS A 47 56.52 36.11 -2.34
CA LYS A 47 57.20 35.32 -3.38
C LYS A 47 57.94 34.10 -2.83
N ASN A 48 57.58 33.64 -1.63
CA ASN A 48 58.18 32.48 -1.00
C ASN A 48 57.46 31.22 -1.45
N LEU A 49 58.10 30.45 -2.31
CA LEU A 49 57.56 29.19 -2.88
C LEU A 49 57.24 28.15 -1.79
N TYR A 50 58.06 28.10 -0.74
CA TYR A 50 57.83 27.16 0.36
C TYR A 50 56.55 27.48 1.13
N SER A 51 56.29 28.72 1.48
CA SER A 51 55.08 29.17 2.14
C SER A 51 53.84 28.95 1.26
N LEU A 52 53.93 29.23 -0.04
CA LEU A 52 52.86 29.01 -1.00
C LEU A 52 52.51 27.51 -1.10
N THR A 53 53.53 26.66 -1.19
CA THR A 53 53.30 25.21 -1.24
C THR A 53 52.67 24.69 0.04
N PHE A 54 53.12 25.14 1.22
CA PHE A 54 52.53 24.77 2.51
C PHE A 54 51.04 25.08 2.60
N TRP A 55 50.64 26.30 2.28
CA TRP A 55 49.23 26.72 2.35
C TRP A 55 48.35 26.06 1.25
N SER A 56 48.91 25.76 0.08
CA SER A 56 48.25 25.00 -0.97
C SER A 56 47.97 23.56 -0.50
N ILE A 57 48.94 22.92 0.17
CA ILE A 57 48.72 21.59 0.76
C ILE A 57 47.69 21.66 1.89
N ALA A 58 47.72 22.68 2.75
CA ALA A 58 46.73 22.86 3.81
C ALA A 58 45.30 23.02 3.23
N MET A 59 45.17 23.84 2.18
CA MET A 59 43.87 24.00 1.47
C MET A 59 43.41 22.67 0.85
N LEU A 60 44.32 21.90 0.24
CA LEU A 60 44.01 20.57 -0.31
C LEU A 60 43.54 19.61 0.79
N LEU A 61 44.24 19.57 1.94
CA LEU A 61 43.85 18.74 3.08
C LEU A 61 42.48 19.11 3.64
N CYS A 62 42.16 20.41 3.75
CA CYS A 62 40.81 20.86 4.14
C CYS A 62 39.75 20.44 3.13
N ALA A 63 40.01 20.56 1.83
CA ALA A 63 39.07 20.15 0.77
C ALA A 63 38.83 18.64 0.79
N VAL A 64 39.91 17.83 0.88
CA VAL A 64 39.83 16.36 0.97
C VAL A 64 39.14 15.94 2.27
N GLY A 65 39.48 16.55 3.41
CA GLY A 65 38.86 16.29 4.70
C GLY A 65 37.38 16.59 4.68
N GLY A 66 36.98 17.72 4.09
CA GLY A 66 35.57 18.10 3.87
C GLY A 66 34.85 17.08 2.97
N LEU A 67 35.45 16.67 1.86
CA LEU A 67 34.91 15.65 0.96
C LEU A 67 34.70 14.31 1.67
N VAL A 68 35.74 13.78 2.29
CA VAL A 68 35.71 12.48 2.98
C VAL A 68 34.69 12.50 4.12
N GLY A 69 34.70 13.54 4.97
CA GLY A 69 33.73 13.70 6.04
C GLY A 69 32.30 13.73 5.52
N ASN A 70 32.04 14.49 4.45
CA ASN A 70 30.72 14.57 3.81
C ASN A 70 30.28 13.22 3.22
N VAL A 71 31.18 12.45 2.59
CA VAL A 71 30.88 11.13 2.02
C VAL A 71 30.55 10.13 3.12
N ILE A 72 31.38 10.06 4.18
CA ILE A 72 31.16 9.17 5.33
C ILE A 72 29.81 9.48 5.99
N ALA A 73 29.56 10.74 6.32
CA ALA A 73 28.31 11.19 6.93
C ALA A 73 27.09 10.87 6.07
N ASN A 74 27.18 11.07 4.74
CA ASN A 74 26.08 10.76 3.81
C ASN A 74 25.82 9.24 3.74
N ARG A 75 26.86 8.39 3.77
CA ARG A 75 26.72 6.93 3.84
C ARG A 75 26.07 6.49 5.14
N MET A 76 26.46 7.08 6.27
CA MET A 76 25.84 6.81 7.58
C MET A 76 24.36 7.21 7.58
N ALA A 77 24.01 8.39 7.08
CA ALA A 77 22.64 8.86 6.95
C ALA A 77 21.78 7.94 6.07
N SER A 78 22.33 7.50 4.92
CA SER A 78 21.63 6.58 4.02
C SER A 78 21.41 5.21 4.67
N LYS A 79 22.37 4.71 5.45
CA LYS A 79 22.23 3.44 6.18
C LYS A 79 21.16 3.54 7.27
N VAL A 80 21.12 4.64 8.02
CA VAL A 80 20.06 4.87 9.02
C VAL A 80 18.68 4.96 8.35
N ALA A 81 18.57 5.69 7.25
CA ALA A 81 17.30 5.81 6.51
C ALA A 81 16.81 4.46 6.01
N ARG A 82 17.72 3.63 5.44
CA ARG A 82 17.41 2.27 4.98
C ARG A 82 16.93 1.38 6.12
N ASP A 83 17.75 1.25 7.17
CA ASP A 83 17.50 0.33 8.28
C ASP A 83 16.20 0.70 9.04
N THR A 84 15.94 2.01 9.18
CA THR A 84 14.69 2.52 9.79
C THR A 84 13.47 2.23 8.90
N THR A 85 13.60 2.46 7.59
CA THR A 85 12.49 2.23 6.64
C THR A 85 12.16 0.74 6.52
N GLU A 86 13.17 -0.13 6.55
CA GLU A 86 13.00 -1.58 6.55
C GLU A 86 12.14 -2.03 7.74
N ARG A 87 12.47 -1.57 8.96
CA ARG A 87 11.67 -1.88 10.16
C ARG A 87 10.24 -1.36 10.06
N ILE A 88 10.07 -0.10 9.64
CA ILE A 88 8.74 0.48 9.45
C ILE A 88 7.92 -0.36 8.46
N ARG A 89 8.53 -0.80 7.35
CA ARG A 89 7.85 -1.60 6.33
C ARG A 89 7.47 -2.97 6.84
N ASN A 90 8.35 -3.64 7.59
CA ASN A 90 8.08 -4.94 8.17
C ASN A 90 6.94 -4.87 9.19
N ASP A 91 6.99 -3.90 10.12
CA ASP A 91 5.94 -3.72 11.11
C ASP A 91 4.59 -3.32 10.47
N LEU A 92 4.63 -2.45 9.45
CA LEU A 92 3.45 -2.03 8.70
C LEU A 92 2.82 -3.22 7.95
N PHE A 93 3.65 -4.07 7.32
CA PHE A 93 3.17 -5.27 6.63
C PHE A 93 2.55 -6.26 7.61
N THR A 94 3.24 -6.57 8.71
CA THR A 94 2.73 -7.46 9.77
C THR A 94 1.41 -6.92 10.34
N LYS A 95 1.36 -5.60 10.62
CA LYS A 95 0.14 -4.96 11.10
C LYS A 95 -0.99 -5.05 10.09
N THR A 96 -0.72 -4.81 8.80
CA THR A 96 -1.70 -4.91 7.71
C THR A 96 -2.32 -6.31 7.64
N LEU A 97 -1.51 -7.37 7.78
CA LEU A 97 -2.00 -8.75 7.79
C LEU A 97 -2.84 -9.07 9.04
N SER A 98 -2.68 -8.31 10.12
CA SER A 98 -3.44 -8.49 11.36
C SER A 98 -4.72 -7.66 11.45
N LEU A 99 -5.02 -6.84 10.44
CA LEU A 99 -6.25 -6.05 10.39
C LEU A 99 -7.46 -6.94 10.11
N SER A 100 -8.60 -6.61 10.71
CA SER A 100 -9.88 -7.25 10.38
C SER A 100 -10.37 -6.84 8.99
N SER A 101 -11.30 -7.61 8.44
CA SER A 101 -11.95 -7.26 7.17
C SER A 101 -12.62 -5.88 7.23
N LYS A 102 -13.26 -5.54 8.36
CA LYS A 102 -13.85 -4.22 8.59
C LYS A 102 -12.83 -3.09 8.47
N GLN A 103 -11.66 -3.26 9.09
CA GLN A 103 -10.58 -2.27 9.01
C GLN A 103 -9.98 -2.17 7.61
N ILE A 104 -9.85 -3.31 6.90
CA ILE A 104 -9.39 -3.33 5.51
C ILE A 104 -10.37 -2.61 4.59
N ASP A 105 -11.67 -2.79 4.78
CA ASP A 105 -12.70 -2.10 3.98
C ASP A 105 -12.65 -0.58 4.19
N GLN A 106 -12.45 -0.12 5.44
CA GLN A 106 -12.31 1.30 5.76
C GLN A 106 -11.07 1.95 5.12
N VAL A 107 -9.93 1.25 5.14
CA VAL A 107 -8.66 1.80 4.61
C VAL A 107 -8.53 1.57 3.11
N THR A 108 -9.11 0.51 2.58
CA THR A 108 -9.02 -0.02 1.22
C THR A 108 -7.65 -0.60 0.84
N ILE A 109 -7.66 -1.71 0.09
CA ILE A 109 -6.42 -2.39 -0.36
C ILE A 109 -5.48 -1.47 -1.16
N PRO A 110 -5.96 -0.66 -2.14
CA PRO A 110 -5.08 0.27 -2.86
C PRO A 110 -4.37 1.27 -1.94
N SER A 111 -5.05 1.75 -0.89
CA SER A 111 -4.46 2.66 0.10
C SER A 111 -3.36 1.97 0.92
N LEU A 112 -3.57 0.71 1.35
CA LEU A 112 -2.57 -0.09 2.06
C LEU A 112 -1.31 -0.32 1.22
N VAL A 113 -1.48 -0.68 -0.07
CA VAL A 113 -0.36 -0.85 -1.02
C VAL A 113 0.41 0.46 -1.19
N SER A 114 -0.30 1.60 -1.33
CA SER A 114 0.34 2.92 -1.44
C SER A 114 1.13 3.29 -0.17
N ARG A 115 0.62 2.96 1.02
CA ARG A 115 1.32 3.20 2.29
C ARG A 115 2.59 2.36 2.43
N LEU A 116 2.54 1.08 2.00
CA LEU A 116 3.71 0.18 2.00
C LEU A 116 4.78 0.57 0.97
N SER A 117 4.42 1.19 -0.15
CA SER A 117 5.33 1.57 -1.22
C SER A 117 5.70 3.06 -1.17
N ASN A 118 4.80 3.94 -1.59
CA ASN A 118 5.05 5.37 -1.77
C ASN A 118 5.29 6.09 -0.44
N ASP A 119 4.49 5.80 0.61
CA ASP A 119 4.64 6.50 1.88
C ASP A 119 5.92 6.09 2.59
N THR A 120 6.28 4.81 2.59
CA THR A 120 7.57 4.37 3.14
C THR A 120 8.75 4.97 2.38
N TYR A 121 8.64 5.16 1.05
CA TYR A 121 9.65 5.83 0.25
C TYR A 121 9.79 7.32 0.59
N ASN A 122 8.67 8.03 0.78
CA ASN A 122 8.68 9.43 1.21
C ASN A 122 9.31 9.60 2.59
N VAL A 123 9.02 8.68 3.52
CA VAL A 123 9.63 8.66 4.85
C VAL A 123 11.14 8.40 4.75
N HIS A 124 11.57 7.43 3.93
CA HIS A 124 12.99 7.16 3.64
C HIS A 124 13.73 8.42 3.17
N ASN A 125 13.17 9.10 2.17
CA ASN A 125 13.77 10.30 1.61
C ASN A 125 13.83 11.45 2.63
N MET A 126 12.78 11.63 3.42
CA MET A 126 12.73 12.63 4.49
C MET A 126 13.85 12.37 5.51
N ILE A 127 13.98 11.15 6.02
CA ILE A 127 15.00 10.76 6.99
C ILE A 127 16.42 11.02 6.44
N GLY A 128 16.67 10.56 5.22
CA GLY A 128 17.95 10.72 4.57
C GLY A 128 18.32 12.19 4.29
N MET A 129 17.35 12.98 3.82
CA MET A 129 17.57 14.41 3.56
C MET A 129 17.80 15.22 4.84
N MET A 130 17.02 14.97 5.89
CA MET A 130 17.18 15.68 7.15
C MET A 130 18.60 15.51 7.72
N GLN A 131 19.16 14.31 7.64
CA GLN A 131 20.52 14.07 8.13
C GLN A 131 21.62 14.60 7.19
N ARG A 132 21.41 14.56 5.87
CA ARG A 132 22.41 15.00 4.88
C ARG A 132 22.44 16.51 4.67
N ILE A 133 21.27 17.09 4.39
CA ILE A 133 21.14 18.49 3.99
C ILE A 133 20.65 19.33 5.16
N GLY A 134 19.79 18.76 6.04
CA GLY A 134 19.17 19.48 7.16
C GLY A 134 20.16 20.01 8.18
N VAL A 135 21.37 19.44 8.27
CA VAL A 135 22.45 19.97 9.12
C VAL A 135 23.39 20.85 8.32
N ARG A 136 23.77 20.42 7.11
CA ARG A 136 24.72 21.18 6.28
C ARG A 136 24.21 22.55 5.88
N ALA A 137 22.95 22.65 5.42
CA ALA A 137 22.45 23.89 4.88
C ALA A 137 22.33 25.04 5.93
N PRO A 138 21.83 24.82 7.16
CA PRO A 138 21.85 25.84 8.20
C PRO A 138 23.28 26.27 8.60
N ILE A 139 24.23 25.33 8.68
CA ILE A 139 25.63 25.63 9.02
C ILE A 139 26.27 26.49 7.92
N LEU A 140 26.06 26.17 6.64
CA LEU A 140 26.56 26.95 5.53
C LEU A 140 25.91 28.34 5.47
N LEU A 141 24.61 28.45 5.77
CA LEU A 141 23.91 29.74 5.80
C LEU A 141 24.43 30.62 6.93
N VAL A 142 24.35 30.14 8.16
CA VAL A 142 24.74 30.92 9.35
C VAL A 142 26.25 31.15 9.38
N GLY A 143 27.04 30.10 9.15
CA GLY A 143 28.50 30.18 9.11
C GLY A 143 29.00 31.07 7.98
N GLY A 144 28.41 30.96 6.78
CA GLY A 144 28.75 31.84 5.66
C GLY A 144 28.45 33.32 5.96
N ILE A 145 27.29 33.64 6.55
CA ILE A 145 26.97 35.03 6.97
C ILE A 145 27.94 35.52 8.06
N ILE A 146 28.21 34.73 9.10
CA ILE A 146 29.16 35.10 10.16
C ILE A 146 30.54 35.41 9.59
N LEU A 147 31.06 34.52 8.73
CA LEU A 147 32.38 34.69 8.15
C LEU A 147 32.46 35.89 7.20
N THR A 148 31.39 36.21 6.47
CA THR A 148 31.35 37.45 5.68
C THR A 148 31.38 38.72 6.55
N PHE A 149 30.76 38.70 7.73
CA PHE A 149 30.88 39.81 8.70
C PHE A 149 32.27 39.94 9.31
N VAL A 150 32.97 38.85 9.49
CA VAL A 150 34.36 38.82 9.98
C VAL A 150 35.32 39.42 8.93
N VAL A 151 35.08 39.13 7.64
CA VAL A 151 35.90 39.68 6.54
C VAL A 151 35.66 41.17 6.37
N ASP A 152 34.42 41.58 6.15
CA ASP A 152 34.06 43.01 6.05
C ASP A 152 32.57 43.25 6.35
N PRO A 153 32.22 43.94 7.44
CA PRO A 153 30.83 44.23 7.83
C PRO A 153 30.05 45.04 6.80
N TYR A 154 30.73 45.93 6.05
CA TYR A 154 30.08 46.75 5.05
C TYR A 154 29.62 45.92 3.84
N LEU A 155 30.51 45.08 3.29
CA LEU A 155 30.15 44.17 2.20
C LEU A 155 29.16 43.10 2.67
N ALA A 156 29.23 42.63 3.93
CA ALA A 156 28.27 41.72 4.51
C ALA A 156 26.84 42.26 4.55
N SER A 157 26.67 43.58 4.69
CA SER A 157 25.36 44.24 4.63
C SER A 157 24.66 44.05 3.28
N ILE A 158 25.42 43.97 2.17
CA ILE A 158 24.89 43.73 0.83
C ILE A 158 24.33 42.30 0.77
N LEU A 159 25.08 41.30 1.29
CA LEU A 159 24.63 39.92 1.38
C LEU A 159 23.35 39.81 2.24
N LEU A 160 23.34 40.52 3.37
CA LEU A 160 22.17 40.53 4.25
C LEU A 160 20.95 41.16 3.57
N LEU A 161 21.15 42.23 2.76
CA LEU A 161 20.06 42.86 2.00
C LEU A 161 19.54 41.98 0.86
N THR A 162 20.42 41.26 0.15
CA THR A 162 20.03 40.39 -0.97
C THR A 162 19.35 39.08 -0.51
N THR A 163 19.68 38.57 0.68
CA THR A 163 19.14 37.33 1.25
C THR A 163 17.61 37.33 1.38
N PRO A 164 16.93 38.39 1.89
CA PRO A 164 15.47 38.43 1.94
C PRO A 164 14.81 38.40 0.55
N PHE A 165 15.41 39.08 -0.45
CA PHE A 165 14.90 39.04 -1.82
C PHE A 165 14.97 37.64 -2.43
N ILE A 166 16.09 36.95 -2.25
CA ILE A 166 16.26 35.56 -2.69
C ILE A 166 15.23 34.65 -1.99
N THR A 167 15.10 34.82 -0.67
CA THR A 167 14.15 34.03 0.14
C THR A 167 12.72 34.28 -0.32
N LEU A 168 12.34 35.54 -0.56
CA LEU A 168 11.02 35.91 -1.07
C LEU A 168 10.72 35.24 -2.42
N VAL A 169 11.66 35.34 -3.38
CA VAL A 169 11.52 34.67 -4.70
C VAL A 169 11.33 33.19 -4.55
N VAL A 170 12.16 32.53 -3.74
CA VAL A 170 12.08 31.05 -3.51
C VAL A 170 10.75 30.67 -2.86
N VAL A 171 10.29 31.39 -1.85
CA VAL A 171 9.02 31.12 -1.15
C VAL A 171 7.83 31.34 -2.09
N LEU A 172 7.80 32.44 -2.85
CA LEU A 172 6.71 32.69 -3.79
C LEU A 172 6.64 31.62 -4.87
N ILE A 173 7.75 31.27 -5.52
CA ILE A 173 7.80 30.28 -6.57
C ILE A 173 7.43 28.88 -6.00
N SER A 174 7.93 28.54 -4.81
CA SER A 174 7.56 27.27 -4.14
C SER A 174 6.06 27.20 -3.85
N LYS A 175 5.47 28.28 -3.32
CA LYS A 175 4.03 28.34 -2.99
C LYS A 175 3.16 28.18 -4.24
N TYR A 176 3.38 29.00 -5.26
CA TYR A 176 2.59 28.93 -6.49
C TYR A 176 2.90 27.68 -7.32
N GLY A 177 4.16 27.26 -7.37
CA GLY A 177 4.58 26.03 -8.03
C GLY A 177 3.90 24.81 -7.45
N THR A 178 3.80 24.68 -6.13
CA THR A 178 3.11 23.56 -5.48
C THR A 178 1.65 23.47 -5.90
N ILE A 179 0.94 24.61 -6.00
CA ILE A 179 -0.46 24.65 -6.45
C ILE A 179 -0.58 24.21 -7.92
N LEU A 180 0.31 24.67 -8.79
CA LEU A 180 0.28 24.32 -10.21
C LEU A 180 0.63 22.85 -10.42
N TYR A 181 1.62 22.32 -9.70
CA TYR A 181 1.95 20.89 -9.76
C TYR A 181 0.84 20.00 -9.21
N ALA A 182 0.10 20.44 -8.19
CA ALA A 182 -1.07 19.70 -7.71
C ALA A 182 -2.16 19.60 -8.80
N LYS A 183 -2.43 20.71 -9.51
CA LYS A 183 -3.38 20.70 -10.65
C LYS A 183 -2.88 19.86 -11.83
N LEU A 184 -1.58 19.84 -12.09
CA LEU A 184 -0.96 18.96 -13.10
C LEU A 184 -1.12 17.50 -12.70
N GLN A 185 -0.86 17.15 -11.42
CA GLN A 185 -1.02 15.80 -10.92
C GLN A 185 -2.47 15.32 -11.05
N GLU A 186 -3.44 16.15 -10.71
CA GLU A 186 -4.87 15.84 -10.91
C GLU A 186 -5.19 15.49 -12.37
N ALA A 187 -4.68 16.27 -13.34
CA ALA A 187 -4.88 15.99 -14.76
C ALA A 187 -4.19 14.68 -15.20
N ASN A 188 -2.99 14.41 -14.69
CA ASN A 188 -2.28 13.16 -14.92
C ASN A 188 -3.04 11.96 -14.36
N ASP A 189 -3.62 12.08 -13.16
CA ASP A 189 -4.40 11.00 -12.54
C ASP A 189 -5.65 10.66 -13.37
N ILE A 190 -6.31 11.69 -13.94
CA ILE A 190 -7.45 11.50 -14.85
C ILE A 190 -6.99 10.78 -16.14
N LEU A 191 -5.88 11.22 -16.74
CA LEU A 191 -5.32 10.59 -17.95
C LEU A 191 -4.94 9.12 -17.70
N VAL A 192 -4.22 8.84 -16.61
CA VAL A 192 -3.81 7.47 -16.23
C VAL A 192 -5.02 6.59 -15.97
N ARG A 193 -6.06 7.12 -15.32
CA ARG A 193 -7.32 6.40 -15.13
C ARG A 193 -7.95 6.03 -16.48
N LYS A 194 -8.06 7.00 -17.40
CA LYS A 194 -8.60 6.76 -18.74
C LYS A 194 -7.82 5.68 -19.49
N VAL A 195 -6.49 5.74 -19.47
CA VAL A 195 -5.63 4.72 -20.10
C VAL A 195 -5.89 3.34 -19.49
N ARG A 196 -6.00 3.24 -18.15
CA ARG A 196 -6.31 1.98 -17.47
C ARG A 196 -7.65 1.42 -17.90
N ASP A 197 -8.68 2.27 -17.97
CA ASP A 197 -10.03 1.88 -18.37
C ASP A 197 -10.03 1.39 -19.82
N ASP A 198 -9.34 2.09 -20.73
CA ASP A 198 -9.23 1.71 -22.15
C ASP A 198 -8.49 0.38 -22.32
N TYR A 199 -7.40 0.15 -21.60
CA TYR A 199 -6.69 -1.14 -21.66
C TYR A 199 -7.51 -2.29 -21.07
N THR A 200 -8.22 -2.04 -19.98
CA THR A 200 -9.11 -3.04 -19.37
C THR A 200 -10.28 -3.36 -20.28
N GLY A 201 -10.87 -2.32 -20.91
CA GLY A 201 -11.99 -2.42 -21.83
C GLY A 201 -11.62 -2.61 -23.32
N ILE A 202 -10.37 -2.94 -23.65
CA ILE A 202 -9.89 -2.94 -25.05
C ILE A 202 -10.70 -3.85 -25.99
N ARG A 203 -11.19 -4.98 -25.47
CA ARG A 203 -12.04 -5.89 -26.25
C ARG A 203 -13.38 -5.25 -26.59
N VAL A 204 -13.97 -4.50 -25.65
CA VAL A 204 -15.24 -3.77 -25.83
C VAL A 204 -15.04 -2.64 -26.85
N ILE A 205 -13.96 -1.86 -26.72
CA ILE A 205 -13.64 -0.77 -27.65
C ILE A 205 -13.48 -1.30 -29.07
N LYS A 206 -12.80 -2.44 -29.24
CA LYS A 206 -12.61 -3.08 -30.56
C LYS A 206 -13.92 -3.66 -31.11
N SER A 207 -14.72 -4.35 -30.28
CA SER A 207 -16.00 -4.93 -30.71
C SER A 207 -17.01 -3.88 -31.16
N LEU A 208 -17.01 -2.71 -30.51
CA LEU A 208 -17.88 -1.58 -30.85
C LEU A 208 -17.27 -0.63 -31.90
N SER A 209 -16.07 -0.93 -32.43
CA SER A 209 -15.34 -0.08 -33.39
C SER A 209 -15.16 1.37 -32.95
N LYS A 210 -14.99 1.63 -31.63
CA LYS A 210 -14.90 2.96 -31.03
C LYS A 210 -13.47 3.49 -30.88
N THR A 211 -12.49 2.88 -31.52
CA THR A 211 -11.06 3.25 -31.43
C THR A 211 -10.81 4.74 -31.75
N LYS A 212 -11.47 5.28 -32.79
CA LYS A 212 -11.32 6.70 -33.16
C LYS A 212 -11.88 7.65 -32.07
N TYR A 213 -12.99 7.27 -31.44
CA TYR A 213 -13.61 8.04 -30.36
C TYR A 213 -12.70 8.10 -29.14
N GLU A 214 -12.19 6.93 -28.70
CA GLU A 214 -11.29 6.84 -27.55
C GLU A 214 -9.96 7.55 -27.78
N SER A 215 -9.39 7.44 -29.00
CA SER A 215 -8.19 8.20 -29.38
C SER A 215 -8.41 9.72 -29.32
N LYS A 216 -9.58 10.22 -29.73
CA LYS A 216 -9.92 11.64 -29.62
C LYS A 216 -10.06 12.08 -28.15
N THR A 217 -10.73 11.27 -27.33
CA THR A 217 -10.91 11.53 -25.90
C THR A 217 -9.56 11.58 -25.19
N PHE A 218 -8.67 10.59 -25.44
CA PHE A 218 -7.31 10.59 -24.93
C PHE A 218 -6.53 11.84 -25.36
N SER A 219 -6.60 12.23 -26.65
CA SER A 219 -5.94 13.43 -27.17
C SER A 219 -6.39 14.70 -26.43
N THR A 220 -7.68 14.83 -26.14
CA THR A 220 -8.23 15.98 -25.40
C THR A 220 -7.69 16.02 -23.98
N LEU A 221 -7.68 14.91 -23.27
CA LEU A 221 -7.13 14.83 -21.92
C LEU A 221 -5.61 15.09 -21.90
N ASN A 222 -4.89 14.55 -22.88
CA ASN A 222 -3.45 14.78 -23.01
C ASN A 222 -3.13 16.26 -23.27
N GLN A 223 -3.94 16.95 -24.08
CA GLN A 223 -3.79 18.40 -24.30
C GLN A 223 -4.02 19.19 -23.01
N GLU A 224 -4.95 18.78 -22.15
CA GLU A 224 -5.17 19.43 -20.87
C GLU A 224 -3.96 19.22 -19.93
N VAL A 225 -3.38 18.00 -19.89
CA VAL A 225 -2.12 17.73 -19.16
C VAL A 225 -1.02 18.64 -19.67
N LEU A 226 -0.81 18.73 -20.99
CA LEU A 226 0.22 19.60 -21.59
C LEU A 226 0.03 21.07 -21.25
N LYS A 227 -1.21 21.58 -21.24
CA LYS A 227 -1.51 22.97 -20.83
C LYS A 227 -1.12 23.22 -19.36
N ARG A 228 -1.46 22.30 -18.46
CA ARG A 228 -1.14 22.43 -17.03
C ARG A 228 0.36 22.26 -16.78
N GLU A 229 1.00 21.33 -17.47
CA GLU A 229 2.45 21.13 -17.44
C GLU A 229 3.21 22.36 -17.91
N LYS A 230 2.83 22.95 -19.05
CA LYS A 230 3.43 24.18 -19.56
C LYS A 230 3.35 25.33 -18.54
N LYS A 231 2.20 25.52 -17.88
CA LYS A 231 2.04 26.55 -16.84
C LYS A 231 2.93 26.28 -15.62
N ALA A 232 2.96 25.04 -15.14
CA ALA A 232 3.78 24.67 -13.99
C ALA A 232 5.29 24.80 -14.31
N THR A 233 5.71 24.32 -15.48
CA THR A 233 7.12 24.34 -15.92
C THR A 233 7.60 25.75 -16.22
N LEU A 234 6.77 26.62 -16.84
CA LEU A 234 7.14 28.01 -17.06
C LEU A 234 7.38 28.75 -15.75
N LEU A 235 6.49 28.62 -14.75
CA LEU A 235 6.67 29.28 -13.46
C LEU A 235 7.93 28.76 -12.73
N THR A 236 8.14 27.45 -12.70
CA THR A 236 9.31 26.88 -12.02
C THR A 236 10.59 27.06 -12.83
N GLY A 237 10.51 27.11 -14.17
CA GLY A 237 11.64 27.38 -15.05
C GLY A 237 12.21 28.79 -14.93
N ILE A 238 11.37 29.79 -14.64
CA ILE A 238 11.80 31.16 -14.40
C ILE A 238 12.58 31.30 -13.07
N SER A 239 12.45 30.35 -12.13
CA SER A 239 13.07 30.46 -10.82
C SER A 239 14.59 30.56 -10.89
N ASN A 240 15.25 29.69 -11.65
CA ASN A 240 16.70 29.71 -11.78
C ASN A 240 17.25 30.97 -12.46
N PRO A 241 16.73 31.43 -13.62
CA PRO A 241 17.12 32.68 -14.20
C PRO A 241 16.91 33.87 -13.26
N LEU A 242 15.77 33.96 -12.58
CA LEU A 242 15.48 35.07 -11.67
C LEU A 242 16.42 35.09 -10.47
N LEU A 243 16.66 33.92 -9.86
CA LEU A 243 17.65 33.81 -8.79
C LEU A 243 19.04 34.18 -9.26
N ASN A 244 19.46 33.76 -10.45
CA ASN A 244 20.76 34.11 -11.02
C ASN A 244 20.89 35.61 -11.28
N VAL A 245 19.83 36.27 -11.73
CA VAL A 245 19.84 37.76 -11.90
C VAL A 245 20.05 38.44 -10.56
N VAL A 246 19.27 38.10 -9.53
CA VAL A 246 19.42 38.72 -8.20
C VAL A 246 20.82 38.51 -7.64
N LEU A 247 21.36 37.31 -7.84
CA LEU A 247 22.69 36.95 -7.35
C LEU A 247 23.82 37.65 -8.07
N ASN A 248 23.76 37.67 -9.41
CA ASN A 248 24.79 38.35 -10.20
C ASN A 248 24.76 39.85 -9.99
N LEU A 249 23.58 40.45 -9.77
CA LEU A 249 23.48 41.86 -9.37
C LEU A 249 24.12 42.09 -8.00
N GLY A 250 23.84 41.23 -7.01
CA GLY A 250 24.47 41.27 -5.71
C GLY A 250 26.00 41.10 -5.80
N MET A 251 26.47 40.15 -6.62
CA MET A 251 27.89 39.93 -6.85
C MET A 251 28.56 41.11 -7.55
N CYS A 252 27.94 41.74 -8.55
CA CYS A 252 28.44 42.95 -9.18
C CYS A 252 28.57 44.10 -8.19
N LEU A 253 27.58 44.27 -7.29
CA LEU A 253 27.65 45.29 -6.24
C LEU A 253 28.78 45.03 -5.25
N VAL A 254 28.97 43.77 -4.84
CA VAL A 254 30.09 43.35 -3.97
C VAL A 254 31.45 43.63 -4.63
N ILE A 255 31.60 43.31 -5.91
CA ILE A 255 32.85 43.58 -6.63
C ILE A 255 33.08 45.06 -6.79
N TYR A 256 32.06 45.84 -7.19
CA TYR A 256 32.17 47.28 -7.39
C TYR A 256 32.51 48.00 -6.09
N LEU A 257 31.75 47.79 -5.02
CA LEU A 257 31.99 48.40 -3.71
C LEU A 257 33.24 47.83 -3.04
N GLY A 258 33.54 46.55 -3.24
CA GLY A 258 34.77 45.91 -2.79
C GLY A 258 36.01 46.53 -3.43
N ALA A 259 36.01 46.79 -4.75
CA ALA A 259 37.10 47.47 -5.44
C ALA A 259 37.32 48.90 -4.90
N TYR A 260 36.24 49.65 -4.61
CA TYR A 260 36.32 50.97 -3.96
C TYR A 260 36.97 50.88 -2.56
N ARG A 261 36.60 49.85 -1.76
CA ARG A 261 37.18 49.64 -0.42
C ARG A 261 38.64 49.18 -0.46
N VAL A 262 39.04 48.38 -1.47
CA VAL A 262 40.47 48.03 -1.71
C VAL A 262 41.27 49.25 -2.06
N SER A 263 40.74 50.15 -2.93
CA SER A 263 41.39 51.41 -3.28
C SER A 263 41.59 52.34 -2.06
N GLY A 264 40.70 52.27 -1.08
CA GLY A 264 40.79 52.97 0.20
C GLY A 264 41.63 52.28 1.27
N ASN A 265 42.27 51.13 0.98
CA ASN A 265 43.05 50.29 1.91
C ASN A 265 42.24 49.77 3.12
N TYR A 266 40.88 49.63 3.01
CA TYR A 266 40.06 49.09 4.07
C TYR A 266 40.02 47.53 4.07
N ILE A 267 40.15 46.93 2.89
CA ILE A 267 40.17 45.47 2.67
C ILE A 267 41.23 45.13 1.61
N LYS A 268 41.60 43.84 1.51
CA LYS A 268 42.53 43.32 0.50
C LYS A 268 41.79 42.68 -0.68
N ALA A 269 42.51 42.42 -1.78
CA ALA A 269 41.91 41.83 -2.98
C ALA A 269 41.42 40.39 -2.76
N GLY A 270 42.09 39.61 -1.94
CA GLY A 270 41.70 38.24 -1.57
C GLY A 270 40.38 38.21 -0.80
N ASP A 271 40.10 39.25 0.00
CA ASP A 271 38.84 39.36 0.73
C ASP A 271 37.63 39.41 -0.21
N ILE A 272 37.75 40.11 -1.37
CA ILE A 272 36.67 40.11 -2.39
C ILE A 272 36.43 38.72 -2.93
N ILE A 273 37.47 37.94 -3.16
CA ILE A 273 37.39 36.56 -3.69
C ILE A 273 36.73 35.64 -2.65
N ALA A 274 37.12 35.74 -1.39
CA ALA A 274 36.47 35.01 -0.30
C ALA A 274 34.99 35.37 -0.21
N PHE A 275 34.68 36.68 -0.30
CA PHE A 275 33.32 37.18 -0.21
C PHE A 275 32.42 36.65 -1.32
N THR A 276 32.88 36.66 -2.57
CA THR A 276 32.14 36.07 -3.71
C THR A 276 31.90 34.59 -3.56
N SER A 277 32.87 33.87 -2.98
CA SER A 277 32.73 32.45 -2.65
C SER A 277 31.67 32.21 -1.57
N TYR A 278 31.69 32.98 -0.46
CA TYR A 278 30.66 32.91 0.58
C TYR A 278 29.29 33.27 0.08
N PHE A 279 29.18 34.26 -0.81
CA PHE A 279 27.93 34.64 -1.45
C PHE A 279 27.29 33.47 -2.17
N SER A 280 28.08 32.70 -2.93
CA SER A 280 27.63 31.50 -3.62
C SER A 280 27.24 30.37 -2.65
N ILE A 281 28.01 30.17 -1.56
CA ILE A 281 27.72 29.15 -0.52
C ILE A 281 26.38 29.47 0.18
N VAL A 282 26.15 30.71 0.59
CA VAL A 282 24.92 31.13 1.26
C VAL A 282 23.70 30.94 0.34
N GLN A 283 23.83 31.28 -0.94
CA GLN A 283 22.80 31.02 -1.94
C GLN A 283 22.41 29.56 -2.02
N MET A 284 23.39 28.68 -2.20
CA MET A 284 23.14 27.23 -2.28
C MET A 284 22.48 26.70 -0.99
N ALA A 285 22.83 27.28 0.15
CA ALA A 285 22.21 26.93 1.44
C ALA A 285 20.73 27.31 1.48
N ILE A 286 20.33 28.50 1.02
CA ILE A 286 18.93 28.95 0.98
C ILE A 286 18.08 28.04 0.09
N ILE A 287 18.57 27.72 -1.11
CA ILE A 287 17.88 26.80 -2.03
C ILE A 287 17.71 25.41 -1.40
N SER A 288 18.74 24.94 -0.70
CA SER A 288 18.74 23.63 -0.02
C SER A 288 17.72 23.58 1.12
N ILE A 289 17.59 24.65 1.91
CA ILE A 289 16.59 24.77 3.00
C ILE A 289 15.16 24.67 2.44
N SER A 290 14.89 25.34 1.31
CA SER A 290 13.57 25.24 0.66
C SER A 290 13.22 23.80 0.24
N ARG A 291 14.19 23.05 -0.30
CA ARG A 291 13.99 21.64 -0.66
C ARG A 291 13.70 20.77 0.57
N ILE A 292 14.38 21.02 1.69
CA ILE A 292 14.15 20.34 2.96
C ILE A 292 12.71 20.54 3.42
N PHE A 293 12.19 21.78 3.37
CA PHE A 293 10.84 22.09 3.80
C PHE A 293 9.77 21.31 3.00
N VAL A 294 9.90 21.26 1.67
CA VAL A 294 9.00 20.49 0.81
C VAL A 294 9.06 18.99 1.15
N MET A 295 10.25 18.44 1.35
CA MET A 295 10.43 17.03 1.65
C MET A 295 9.91 16.69 3.05
N TYR A 296 10.12 17.56 4.02
CA TYR A 296 9.58 17.41 5.38
C TYR A 296 8.04 17.38 5.38
N THR A 297 7.41 18.26 4.61
CA THR A 297 5.95 18.31 4.50
C THR A 297 5.38 17.02 3.89
N LYS A 298 5.97 16.54 2.78
CA LYS A 298 5.58 15.28 2.13
C LYS A 298 5.81 14.07 3.05
N GLY A 299 7.00 13.94 3.60
CA GLY A 299 7.35 12.86 4.51
C GLY A 299 6.51 12.85 5.78
N GLY A 300 6.23 14.03 6.35
CA GLY A 300 5.38 14.18 7.52
C GLY A 300 3.93 13.74 7.28
N ALA A 301 3.37 14.02 6.10
CA ALA A 301 2.05 13.51 5.71
C ALA A 301 2.06 11.99 5.59
N SER A 302 3.10 11.42 4.95
CA SER A 302 3.27 9.97 4.83
C SER A 302 3.47 9.28 6.19
N CYS A 303 4.23 9.90 7.11
CA CYS A 303 4.37 9.42 8.49
C CYS A 303 3.02 9.31 9.20
N ARG A 304 2.13 10.31 9.06
CA ARG A 304 0.80 10.27 9.69
C ARG A 304 -0.05 9.12 9.16
N ARG A 305 -0.07 8.90 7.82
CA ARG A 305 -0.82 7.80 7.21
C ARG A 305 -0.30 6.41 7.62
N ILE A 306 1.02 6.26 7.77
CA ILE A 306 1.62 5.01 8.27
C ILE A 306 1.28 4.82 9.75
N GLU A 307 1.40 5.88 10.57
CA GLU A 307 1.12 5.83 12.01
C GLU A 307 -0.34 5.49 12.29
N GLU A 308 -1.28 5.95 11.46
CA GLU A 308 -2.70 5.61 11.53
C GLU A 308 -2.90 4.08 11.51
N ILE A 309 -2.27 3.37 10.57
CA ILE A 309 -2.35 1.89 10.50
C ILE A 309 -1.66 1.23 11.70
N LEU A 310 -0.46 1.69 12.04
CA LEU A 310 0.32 1.09 13.14
C LEU A 310 -0.34 1.24 14.51
N LEU A 311 -1.22 2.23 14.67
CA LEU A 311 -1.94 2.52 15.91
C LEU A 311 -3.37 1.97 15.92
N MET A 312 -3.86 1.37 14.84
CA MET A 312 -5.18 0.74 14.83
C MET A 312 -5.23 -0.38 15.89
N ASP A 313 -6.20 -0.31 16.77
CA ASP A 313 -6.45 -1.36 17.75
C ASP A 313 -7.02 -2.61 17.06
N LYS A 314 -6.87 -3.76 17.72
CA LYS A 314 -7.55 -4.98 17.29
C LYS A 314 -9.04 -4.83 17.63
N ASP A 315 -9.90 -4.90 16.62
CA ASP A 315 -11.35 -4.82 16.79
C ASP A 315 -12.03 -6.18 17.06
N LEU A 316 -11.39 -7.28 16.62
CA LEU A 316 -11.82 -8.64 16.92
C LEU A 316 -11.06 -9.18 18.13
N ILE A 317 -11.50 -8.80 19.33
CA ILE A 317 -10.89 -9.22 20.59
C ILE A 317 -11.56 -10.54 21.03
N LYS A 318 -10.74 -11.48 21.52
CA LYS A 318 -11.26 -12.69 22.16
C LYS A 318 -11.92 -12.29 23.47
N GLU A 319 -13.20 -12.65 23.63
CA GLU A 319 -13.91 -12.51 24.91
C GLU A 319 -13.63 -13.73 25.79
N GLU A 320 -13.45 -13.52 27.09
CA GLU A 320 -13.14 -14.61 28.04
C GLU A 320 -14.40 -15.26 28.66
N ASP A 321 -15.58 -15.03 28.10
CA ASP A 321 -16.80 -15.66 28.61
C ASP A 321 -16.80 -17.16 28.28
N THR A 322 -16.84 -17.98 29.34
CA THR A 322 -16.75 -19.45 29.27
C THR A 322 -18.11 -20.15 29.21
N LYS A 323 -19.20 -19.43 28.97
CA LYS A 323 -20.52 -20.06 28.85
C LYS A 323 -20.59 -20.92 27.60
N ILE A 324 -20.41 -22.22 27.77
CA ILE A 324 -20.71 -23.22 26.76
C ILE A 324 -22.21 -23.52 26.88
N ILE A 325 -22.97 -23.25 25.85
CA ILE A 325 -24.35 -23.70 25.77
C ILE A 325 -24.31 -25.21 25.54
N LYS A 326 -24.88 -25.99 26.45
CA LYS A 326 -25.10 -27.43 26.20
C LYS A 326 -26.23 -27.57 25.17
N ASP A 327 -25.89 -27.42 23.92
CA ASP A 327 -26.76 -27.61 22.77
C ASP A 327 -26.16 -28.74 21.91
N ASP A 328 -26.97 -29.65 21.46
CA ASP A 328 -26.56 -30.73 20.56
C ASP A 328 -26.26 -30.23 19.13
N ASN A 329 -26.49 -28.95 18.90
CA ASN A 329 -26.24 -28.31 17.62
C ASN A 329 -24.77 -27.93 17.43
N PHE A 330 -24.25 -28.14 16.24
CA PHE A 330 -22.88 -27.77 15.87
C PHE A 330 -22.74 -26.30 15.53
N ILE A 331 -23.71 -25.74 14.79
CA ILE A 331 -23.80 -24.30 14.48
C ILE A 331 -25.14 -23.80 14.95
N THR A 332 -25.16 -22.66 15.68
CA THR A 332 -26.37 -22.00 16.11
C THR A 332 -26.23 -20.48 15.88
N PHE A 333 -27.16 -19.92 15.10
CA PHE A 333 -27.38 -18.48 15.00
C PHE A 333 -28.55 -18.12 15.92
N ASP A 334 -28.33 -17.26 16.90
CA ASP A 334 -29.35 -16.84 17.84
C ASP A 334 -29.63 -15.34 17.69
N LYS A 335 -30.76 -15.00 17.03
CA LYS A 335 -31.28 -13.65 16.81
C LYS A 335 -30.22 -12.68 16.29
N VAL A 336 -29.47 -13.09 15.28
CA VAL A 336 -28.35 -12.35 14.74
C VAL A 336 -28.81 -11.19 13.87
N ASP A 337 -28.43 -9.96 14.27
CA ASP A 337 -28.48 -8.76 13.45
C ASP A 337 -27.06 -8.38 13.00
N PHE A 338 -26.96 -7.87 11.78
CA PHE A 338 -25.69 -7.33 11.29
C PHE A 338 -25.91 -6.21 10.28
N GLU A 339 -25.04 -5.18 10.34
CA GLU A 339 -25.04 -4.05 9.41
C GLU A 339 -23.63 -3.69 8.95
N TYR A 340 -23.51 -3.35 7.65
CA TYR A 340 -22.34 -2.72 7.05
C TYR A 340 -22.59 -1.22 6.97
N ASP A 341 -21.73 -0.39 7.57
CA ASP A 341 -21.83 1.08 7.49
C ASP A 341 -23.25 1.62 7.64
N ASN A 342 -24.00 1.16 8.67
CA ASN A 342 -25.39 1.49 8.97
C ASN A 342 -26.44 0.93 7.98
N VAL A 343 -26.05 0.04 7.06
CA VAL A 343 -27.00 -0.67 6.20
C VAL A 343 -27.22 -2.07 6.75
N LYS A 344 -28.45 -2.37 7.19
CA LYS A 344 -28.81 -3.68 7.75
C LYS A 344 -28.75 -4.77 6.68
N ALA A 345 -27.80 -5.69 6.83
CA ALA A 345 -27.59 -6.83 5.96
C ALA A 345 -28.31 -8.10 6.46
N LEU A 346 -28.39 -8.29 7.79
CA LEU A 346 -29.14 -9.38 8.42
C LEU A 346 -30.05 -8.83 9.52
N LYS A 347 -31.24 -9.45 9.67
CA LYS A 347 -32.29 -9.02 10.60
C LYS A 347 -32.88 -10.21 11.33
N ASN A 348 -32.56 -10.35 12.62
CA ASN A 348 -33.07 -11.38 13.53
C ASN A 348 -32.96 -12.81 12.94
N VAL A 349 -31.78 -13.15 12.42
CA VAL A 349 -31.52 -14.44 11.80
C VAL A 349 -31.29 -15.50 12.88
N SER A 350 -32.11 -16.55 12.87
CA SER A 350 -32.00 -17.68 13.80
C SER A 350 -32.16 -18.99 13.05
N PHE A 351 -31.21 -19.90 13.21
CA PHE A 351 -31.26 -21.29 12.74
C PHE A 351 -30.20 -22.11 13.45
N SER A 352 -30.32 -23.44 13.39
CA SER A 352 -29.34 -24.37 13.94
C SER A 352 -29.18 -25.60 13.06
N ILE A 353 -27.97 -26.19 13.04
CA ILE A 353 -27.65 -27.44 12.34
C ILE A 353 -26.76 -28.31 13.22
N LYS A 354 -26.90 -29.64 13.09
CA LYS A 354 -26.10 -30.61 13.83
C LYS A 354 -24.79 -30.92 13.13
N LYS A 355 -23.86 -31.54 13.84
CA LYS A 355 -22.59 -31.96 13.29
C LYS A 355 -22.81 -33.05 12.20
N GLY A 356 -22.15 -32.89 11.07
CA GLY A 356 -22.25 -33.77 9.93
C GLY A 356 -23.46 -33.53 9.01
N GLU A 357 -24.38 -32.65 9.37
CA GLU A 357 -25.47 -32.23 8.49
C GLU A 357 -25.01 -31.24 7.42
N SER A 358 -25.76 -31.20 6.32
CA SER A 358 -25.55 -30.26 5.21
C SER A 358 -26.59 -29.17 5.20
N LEU A 359 -26.17 -27.91 5.00
CA LEU A 359 -27.02 -26.73 4.87
C LEU A 359 -26.88 -26.11 3.49
N GLY A 360 -27.96 -26.02 2.74
CA GLY A 360 -28.05 -25.19 1.54
C GLY A 360 -28.54 -23.79 1.90
N ILE A 361 -27.90 -22.74 1.38
CA ILE A 361 -28.36 -21.36 1.56
C ILE A 361 -28.74 -20.79 0.19
N ILE A 362 -29.99 -20.32 0.05
CA ILE A 362 -30.51 -19.75 -1.19
C ILE A 362 -31.24 -18.43 -0.92
N GLY A 363 -31.36 -17.59 -1.94
CA GLY A 363 -32.06 -16.33 -1.94
C GLY A 363 -31.56 -15.40 -3.04
N ALA A 364 -32.25 -14.31 -3.27
CA ALA A 364 -31.89 -13.32 -4.28
C ALA A 364 -30.49 -12.70 -4.01
N THR A 365 -29.89 -12.08 -5.03
CA THR A 365 -28.66 -11.30 -4.85
C THR A 365 -28.91 -10.18 -3.83
N GLY A 366 -27.99 -10.00 -2.88
CA GLY A 366 -28.15 -9.02 -1.80
C GLY A 366 -29.04 -9.48 -0.63
N SER A 367 -29.50 -10.74 -0.59
CA SER A 367 -30.32 -11.26 0.53
C SER A 367 -29.55 -11.51 1.83
N GLY A 368 -28.20 -11.42 1.84
CA GLY A 368 -27.38 -11.61 3.03
C GLY A 368 -26.63 -12.96 3.09
N LYS A 369 -26.62 -13.77 2.01
CA LYS A 369 -25.96 -15.08 1.98
C LYS A 369 -24.47 -15.02 2.34
N SER A 370 -23.70 -14.20 1.65
CA SER A 370 -22.26 -14.04 1.91
C SER A 370 -21.99 -13.39 3.28
N THR A 371 -22.95 -12.62 3.80
CA THR A 371 -22.85 -12.05 5.16
C THR A 371 -22.87 -13.15 6.23
N ILE A 372 -23.70 -14.18 6.07
CA ILE A 372 -23.70 -15.35 6.98
C ILE A 372 -22.31 -15.99 7.02
N ILE A 373 -21.68 -16.22 5.85
CA ILE A 373 -20.32 -16.77 5.79
C ILE A 373 -19.32 -15.85 6.47
N ASN A 374 -19.34 -14.55 6.18
CA ASN A 374 -18.42 -13.58 6.76
C ASN A 374 -18.51 -13.54 8.29
N LEU A 375 -19.70 -13.66 8.85
CA LEU A 375 -19.90 -13.75 10.29
C LEU A 375 -19.44 -15.09 10.85
N LEU A 376 -19.74 -16.21 10.18
CA LEU A 376 -19.32 -17.54 10.61
C LEU A 376 -17.80 -17.70 10.58
N LEU A 377 -17.14 -17.06 9.59
CA LEU A 377 -15.69 -16.95 9.52
C LEU A 377 -15.13 -15.92 10.51
N ARG A 378 -15.97 -15.24 11.26
CA ARG A 378 -15.56 -14.14 12.16
C ARG A 378 -14.65 -13.12 11.46
N PHE A 379 -15.01 -12.72 10.24
CA PHE A 379 -14.43 -11.53 9.58
C PHE A 379 -15.03 -10.25 10.14
N TYR A 380 -16.24 -10.38 10.70
CA TYR A 380 -16.99 -9.37 11.43
C TYR A 380 -17.66 -10.04 12.63
N ASP A 381 -17.89 -9.30 13.70
CA ASP A 381 -18.75 -9.73 14.80
C ASP A 381 -20.20 -9.23 14.54
N PRO A 382 -21.24 -9.98 14.97
CA PRO A 382 -22.61 -9.55 14.83
C PRO A 382 -22.90 -8.26 15.62
N THR A 383 -23.81 -7.41 15.12
CA THR A 383 -24.23 -6.19 15.81
C THR A 383 -25.07 -6.53 17.05
N ASN A 384 -26.00 -7.50 16.92
CA ASN A 384 -26.77 -8.06 18.01
C ASN A 384 -26.88 -9.58 17.84
N GLY A 385 -27.23 -10.28 18.91
CA GLY A 385 -27.34 -11.74 18.92
C GLY A 385 -25.97 -12.42 19.08
N ALA A 386 -25.94 -13.72 18.88
CA ALA A 386 -24.73 -14.52 19.03
C ALA A 386 -24.67 -15.66 18.03
N ILE A 387 -23.45 -16.09 17.71
CA ILE A 387 -23.19 -17.24 16.83
C ILE A 387 -22.33 -18.22 17.61
N TYR A 388 -22.79 -19.47 17.63
CA TYR A 388 -22.12 -20.54 18.34
C TYR A 388 -21.61 -21.59 17.36
N LEU A 389 -20.43 -22.09 17.60
CA LEU A 389 -19.84 -23.24 16.93
C LEU A 389 -19.49 -24.29 18.00
N ASN A 390 -20.07 -25.49 17.90
CA ASN A 390 -19.88 -26.55 18.87
C ASN A 390 -20.19 -26.07 20.33
N GLY A 391 -21.29 -25.34 20.51
CA GLY A 391 -21.75 -24.79 21.80
C GLY A 391 -20.94 -23.60 22.33
N LYS A 392 -19.82 -23.23 21.71
CA LYS A 392 -18.95 -22.12 22.13
C LYS A 392 -19.20 -20.90 21.23
N ASN A 393 -19.38 -19.71 21.82
CA ASN A 393 -19.56 -18.47 21.07
C ASN A 393 -18.32 -18.19 20.21
N LEU A 394 -18.52 -17.74 18.95
CA LEU A 394 -17.41 -17.42 18.03
C LEU A 394 -16.45 -16.38 18.60
N LYS A 395 -16.93 -15.43 19.40
CA LYS A 395 -16.10 -14.41 20.04
C LYS A 395 -15.11 -14.99 21.06
N ASN A 396 -15.39 -16.17 21.60
CA ASN A 396 -14.56 -16.83 22.62
C ASN A 396 -13.47 -17.74 22.01
N TYR A 397 -13.50 -17.97 20.69
CA TYR A 397 -12.46 -18.73 20.01
C TYR A 397 -11.18 -17.90 19.84
N ASP A 398 -10.02 -18.56 19.95
CA ASP A 398 -8.81 -18.01 19.34
C ASP A 398 -8.97 -18.00 17.83
N TYR A 399 -8.42 -16.98 17.17
CA TYR A 399 -8.58 -16.80 15.74
C TYR A 399 -8.02 -17.98 14.93
N ASN A 400 -6.84 -18.49 15.31
CA ASN A 400 -6.19 -19.60 14.63
C ASN A 400 -6.92 -20.92 14.91
N GLU A 401 -7.40 -21.13 16.15
CA GLU A 401 -8.22 -22.27 16.53
C GLU A 401 -9.49 -22.33 15.67
N LEU A 402 -10.20 -21.21 15.53
CA LEU A 402 -11.41 -21.16 14.70
C LEU A 402 -11.11 -21.49 13.24
N LYS A 403 -10.08 -20.86 12.68
CA LYS A 403 -9.72 -21.05 11.26
C LYS A 403 -9.22 -22.44 10.92
N SER A 404 -8.55 -23.12 11.85
CA SER A 404 -8.11 -24.51 11.63
C SER A 404 -9.25 -25.51 11.50
N LYS A 405 -10.44 -25.18 12.04
CA LYS A 405 -11.64 -26.03 11.97
C LYS A 405 -12.45 -25.84 10.68
N ILE A 406 -12.18 -24.78 9.91
CA ILE A 406 -13.01 -24.35 8.78
C ILE A 406 -12.22 -24.44 7.48
N GLY A 407 -12.76 -25.18 6.51
CA GLY A 407 -12.37 -25.11 5.11
C GLY A 407 -13.35 -24.21 4.35
N VAL A 408 -12.84 -23.29 3.54
CA VAL A 408 -13.70 -22.36 2.79
C VAL A 408 -13.25 -22.22 1.35
N VAL A 409 -14.23 -22.14 0.44
CA VAL A 409 -14.06 -21.73 -0.96
C VAL A 409 -15.00 -20.58 -1.21
N PHE A 410 -14.43 -19.40 -1.53
CA PHE A 410 -15.22 -18.20 -1.82
C PHE A 410 -15.64 -18.13 -3.29
N GLN A 411 -16.68 -17.37 -3.58
CA GLN A 411 -17.14 -17.10 -4.94
C GLN A 411 -16.05 -16.49 -5.83
N ASN A 412 -15.28 -15.54 -5.30
CA ASN A 412 -14.17 -14.86 -5.97
C ASN A 412 -12.83 -15.22 -5.32
N ASP A 413 -12.55 -16.53 -5.20
CA ASP A 413 -11.28 -17.01 -4.67
C ASP A 413 -10.21 -17.06 -5.77
N PHE A 414 -8.94 -17.14 -5.38
CA PHE A 414 -7.83 -17.19 -6.34
C PHE A 414 -6.68 -18.10 -5.88
N LEU A 415 -5.92 -18.54 -6.87
CA LEU A 415 -4.70 -19.29 -6.66
C LEU A 415 -3.50 -18.35 -6.72
N MET A 416 -2.58 -18.48 -5.78
CA MET A 416 -1.32 -17.74 -5.77
C MET A 416 -0.35 -18.32 -6.80
N SER A 417 0.57 -17.51 -7.31
CA SER A 417 1.69 -18.04 -8.10
C SER A 417 2.59 -18.88 -7.19
N GLY A 418 3.00 -20.04 -7.71
CA GLY A 418 3.74 -21.06 -6.96
C GLY A 418 3.35 -22.45 -7.44
N THR A 419 3.71 -23.51 -6.74
CA THR A 419 3.34 -24.88 -7.11
C THR A 419 1.89 -25.20 -6.72
N ILE A 420 1.30 -26.24 -7.31
CA ILE A 420 -0.01 -26.76 -6.91
C ILE A 420 0.05 -27.17 -5.43
N LYS A 421 1.12 -27.87 -5.03
CA LYS A 421 1.36 -28.29 -3.64
C LYS A 421 1.37 -27.12 -2.68
N GLU A 422 2.13 -26.04 -2.98
CA GLU A 422 2.17 -24.83 -2.17
C GLU A 422 0.79 -24.19 -2.04
N ASN A 423 -0.02 -24.21 -3.09
CA ASN A 423 -1.38 -23.68 -3.06
C ASN A 423 -2.35 -24.55 -2.24
N VAL A 424 -2.23 -25.87 -2.29
CA VAL A 424 -3.09 -26.79 -1.52
C VAL A 424 -2.66 -26.82 -0.06
N ASP A 425 -1.35 -26.91 0.24
CA ASP A 425 -0.83 -26.88 1.60
C ASP A 425 -1.00 -25.51 2.27
N PHE A 426 -0.76 -24.45 1.55
CA PHE A 426 -0.84 -23.06 2.01
C PHE A 426 -0.07 -22.82 3.31
N SER A 427 1.14 -23.35 3.42
CA SER A 427 2.04 -23.28 4.60
C SER A 427 1.43 -23.82 5.90
N ARG A 428 0.48 -24.77 5.81
CA ARG A 428 -0.11 -25.45 6.96
C ARG A 428 0.69 -26.67 7.40
N ASN A 429 1.77 -27.02 6.69
CA ASN A 429 2.63 -28.18 6.92
C ASN A 429 1.84 -29.50 6.97
N LEU A 430 0.93 -29.67 6.01
CA LEU A 430 0.09 -30.84 5.90
C LEU A 430 0.92 -32.06 5.44
N LYS A 431 0.50 -33.26 5.87
CA LYS A 431 1.10 -34.49 5.37
C LYS A 431 0.83 -34.63 3.87
N GLN A 432 1.80 -35.17 3.14
CA GLN A 432 1.69 -35.39 1.69
C GLN A 432 0.44 -36.21 1.32
N GLU A 433 0.10 -37.19 2.16
CA GLU A 433 -1.09 -38.01 1.98
C GLU A 433 -2.40 -37.21 2.03
N ASN A 434 -2.48 -36.20 2.91
CA ASN A 434 -3.65 -35.32 3.00
C ASN A 434 -3.81 -34.46 1.73
N ILE A 435 -2.70 -33.97 1.18
CA ILE A 435 -2.69 -33.20 -0.06
C ILE A 435 -3.18 -34.06 -1.23
N TYR A 436 -2.63 -35.25 -1.35
CA TYR A 436 -3.02 -36.21 -2.38
C TYR A 436 -4.51 -36.61 -2.28
N GLN A 437 -4.98 -36.96 -1.08
CA GLN A 437 -6.39 -37.27 -0.85
C GLN A 437 -7.32 -36.08 -1.14
N ALA A 438 -6.91 -34.88 -0.80
CA ALA A 438 -7.69 -33.68 -1.09
C ALA A 438 -7.79 -33.43 -2.61
N LEU A 439 -6.70 -33.58 -3.36
CA LEU A 439 -6.71 -33.51 -4.82
C LEU A 439 -7.62 -34.54 -5.45
N LYS A 440 -7.54 -35.78 -4.97
CA LYS A 440 -8.40 -36.89 -5.42
C LYS A 440 -9.87 -36.65 -5.10
N ASN A 441 -10.17 -36.20 -3.87
CA ASN A 441 -11.54 -35.92 -3.44
C ASN A 441 -12.15 -34.70 -4.15
N ALA A 442 -11.32 -33.76 -4.59
CA ALA A 442 -11.72 -32.62 -5.42
C ALA A 442 -11.78 -32.94 -6.92
N ASP A 443 -11.60 -34.21 -7.32
CA ASP A 443 -11.53 -34.66 -8.73
C ASP A 443 -10.44 -33.92 -9.53
N ALA A 444 -9.32 -33.58 -8.86
CA ALA A 444 -8.22 -32.82 -9.45
C ALA A 444 -7.02 -33.68 -9.88
N GLU A 445 -6.92 -34.92 -9.39
CA GLU A 445 -5.79 -35.83 -9.58
C GLU A 445 -5.39 -35.97 -11.07
N ALA A 446 -6.32 -36.31 -11.94
CA ALA A 446 -6.04 -36.60 -13.34
C ALA A 446 -5.39 -35.41 -14.08
N PHE A 447 -5.96 -34.22 -13.97
CA PHE A 447 -5.39 -33.08 -14.66
C PHE A 447 -4.12 -32.55 -13.98
N VAL A 448 -3.93 -32.76 -12.68
CA VAL A 448 -2.68 -32.43 -11.99
C VAL A 448 -1.54 -33.31 -12.49
N GLU A 449 -1.78 -34.60 -12.66
CA GLU A 449 -0.81 -35.56 -13.26
C GLU A 449 -0.49 -35.19 -14.71
N GLU A 450 -1.49 -34.85 -15.52
CA GLU A 450 -1.33 -34.41 -16.91
C GLU A 450 -0.46 -33.15 -17.03
N HIS A 451 -0.51 -32.25 -16.05
CA HIS A 451 0.31 -31.04 -16.03
C HIS A 451 1.70 -31.24 -15.39
N GLY A 452 2.09 -32.45 -15.02
CA GLY A 452 3.40 -32.76 -14.44
C GLY A 452 3.42 -32.92 -12.91
N GLY A 453 2.25 -33.14 -12.29
CA GLY A 453 2.12 -33.45 -10.87
C GLY A 453 1.96 -32.21 -9.96
N GLU A 454 2.09 -32.45 -8.67
CA GLU A 454 1.85 -31.43 -7.61
C GLU A 454 2.86 -30.28 -7.62
N ASP A 455 4.05 -30.49 -8.19
CA ASP A 455 5.11 -29.48 -8.30
C ASP A 455 4.93 -28.56 -9.52
N SER A 456 3.89 -28.75 -10.31
CA SER A 456 3.56 -27.91 -11.46
C SER A 456 3.25 -26.49 -11.04
N ILE A 457 3.78 -25.53 -11.82
CA ILE A 457 3.71 -24.09 -11.50
C ILE A 457 2.37 -23.52 -11.93
N LEU A 458 1.71 -22.86 -10.99
CA LEU A 458 0.57 -21.98 -11.20
C LEU A 458 1.07 -20.55 -11.48
N LEU A 459 0.64 -19.99 -12.60
CA LEU A 459 0.85 -18.56 -12.88
C LEU A 459 -0.09 -17.70 -12.03
N THR A 460 0.12 -16.39 -12.03
CA THR A 460 -0.70 -15.44 -11.27
C THR A 460 -2.20 -15.68 -11.50
N LYS A 461 -2.95 -15.88 -10.42
CA LYS A 461 -4.38 -16.23 -10.43
C LYS A 461 -4.68 -17.53 -11.19
N GLY A 462 -3.72 -18.43 -11.32
CA GLY A 462 -3.89 -19.69 -12.04
C GLY A 462 -4.25 -19.51 -13.52
N SER A 463 -3.73 -18.47 -14.19
CA SER A 463 -4.14 -18.10 -15.55
C SER A 463 -3.85 -19.18 -16.61
N ASN A 464 -3.02 -20.15 -16.29
CA ASN A 464 -2.69 -21.31 -17.12
C ASN A 464 -3.63 -22.51 -16.92
N PHE A 465 -4.67 -22.40 -16.07
CA PHE A 465 -5.67 -23.44 -15.83
C PHE A 465 -7.07 -22.96 -16.22
N SER A 466 -7.95 -23.88 -16.62
CA SER A 466 -9.36 -23.59 -16.89
C SER A 466 -10.12 -23.19 -15.60
N GLY A 467 -11.29 -22.55 -15.74
CA GLY A 467 -12.12 -22.18 -14.58
C GLY A 467 -12.47 -23.37 -13.68
N GLY A 468 -12.89 -24.48 -14.27
CA GLY A 468 -13.20 -25.70 -13.53
C GLY A 468 -12.01 -26.36 -12.86
N GLN A 469 -10.81 -26.33 -13.48
CA GLN A 469 -9.58 -26.81 -12.87
C GLN A 469 -9.19 -25.95 -11.66
N LYS A 470 -9.25 -24.62 -11.79
CA LYS A 470 -9.02 -23.71 -10.66
C LYS A 470 -9.95 -23.98 -9.51
N GLN A 471 -11.24 -24.15 -9.79
CA GLN A 471 -12.26 -24.40 -8.78
C GLN A 471 -11.97 -25.69 -8.01
N ARG A 472 -11.57 -26.77 -8.72
CA ARG A 472 -11.19 -28.03 -8.08
C ARG A 472 -9.94 -27.89 -7.21
N LEU A 473 -8.94 -27.12 -7.61
CA LEU A 473 -7.76 -26.83 -6.77
C LEU A 473 -8.12 -26.02 -5.52
N LEU A 474 -9.04 -25.08 -5.61
CA LEU A 474 -9.55 -24.32 -4.46
C LEU A 474 -10.32 -25.22 -3.48
N ILE A 475 -11.11 -26.15 -4.01
CA ILE A 475 -11.81 -27.15 -3.21
C ILE A 475 -10.80 -28.09 -2.54
N ALA A 476 -9.76 -28.57 -3.27
CA ALA A 476 -8.69 -29.37 -2.69
C ALA A 476 -7.98 -28.63 -1.54
N ARG A 477 -7.69 -27.35 -1.70
CA ARG A 477 -7.14 -26.48 -0.63
C ARG A 477 -8.02 -26.49 0.63
N ALA A 478 -9.34 -26.37 0.45
CA ALA A 478 -10.28 -26.34 1.57
C ALA A 478 -10.38 -27.71 2.26
N LEU A 479 -10.32 -28.81 1.50
CA LEU A 479 -10.42 -30.17 2.01
C LEU A 479 -9.15 -30.70 2.68
N ALA A 480 -7.97 -30.19 2.29
CA ALA A 480 -6.67 -30.75 2.71
C ALA A 480 -6.43 -30.72 4.22
N SER A 481 -7.08 -29.82 4.96
CA SER A 481 -7.00 -29.73 6.43
C SER A 481 -7.98 -30.66 7.15
N ASN A 482 -8.79 -31.47 6.47
CA ASN A 482 -9.87 -32.25 7.05
C ASN A 482 -10.75 -31.42 7.99
N PRO A 483 -11.43 -30.37 7.49
CA PRO A 483 -12.13 -29.42 8.32
C PRO A 483 -13.36 -30.04 9.01
N GLU A 484 -13.72 -29.52 10.21
CA GLU A 484 -14.99 -29.84 10.87
C GLU A 484 -16.18 -29.16 10.18
N LEU A 485 -15.94 -28.00 9.55
CA LEU A 485 -16.89 -27.21 8.79
C LEU A 485 -16.33 -26.89 7.41
N LEU A 486 -17.04 -27.27 6.36
CA LEU A 486 -16.71 -26.92 4.97
C LEU A 486 -17.74 -25.91 4.43
N ILE A 487 -17.27 -24.78 3.94
CA ILE A 487 -18.10 -23.73 3.36
C ILE A 487 -17.78 -23.61 1.87
N LEU A 488 -18.81 -23.73 1.03
CA LEU A 488 -18.72 -23.66 -0.42
C LEU A 488 -19.63 -22.51 -0.91
N ASP A 489 -19.03 -21.36 -1.23
CA ASP A 489 -19.77 -20.19 -1.72
C ASP A 489 -19.75 -20.17 -3.26
N ASP A 490 -20.86 -20.55 -3.88
CA ASP A 490 -21.08 -20.64 -5.34
C ASP A 490 -19.95 -21.41 -6.08
N SER A 491 -19.41 -22.40 -5.39
CA SER A 491 -18.21 -23.13 -5.82
C SER A 491 -18.44 -24.08 -6.99
N SER A 492 -19.67 -24.33 -7.37
CA SER A 492 -20.05 -25.22 -8.50
C SER A 492 -20.32 -24.47 -9.81
N SER A 493 -20.37 -23.12 -9.80
CA SER A 493 -20.73 -22.32 -10.97
C SER A 493 -19.79 -22.48 -12.18
N ALA A 494 -18.52 -22.82 -11.93
CA ALA A 494 -17.52 -23.07 -12.97
C ALA A 494 -17.33 -24.55 -13.33
N LEU A 495 -18.07 -25.46 -12.70
CA LEU A 495 -17.99 -26.90 -12.93
C LEU A 495 -19.10 -27.35 -13.89
N ASP A 496 -18.78 -28.35 -14.72
CA ASP A 496 -19.78 -29.05 -15.49
C ASP A 496 -20.63 -29.94 -14.57
N TYR A 497 -21.83 -30.29 -15.01
CA TYR A 497 -22.82 -31.04 -14.23
C TYR A 497 -22.29 -32.41 -13.74
N LYS A 498 -21.49 -33.12 -14.57
CA LYS A 498 -20.93 -34.44 -14.24
C LYS A 498 -19.90 -34.31 -13.13
N THR A 499 -18.99 -33.34 -13.23
CA THR A 499 -17.93 -33.09 -12.23
C THR A 499 -18.55 -32.62 -10.90
N ASP A 500 -19.53 -31.70 -10.94
CA ASP A 500 -20.25 -31.23 -9.75
C ASP A 500 -20.98 -32.37 -9.04
N THR A 501 -21.68 -33.25 -9.78
CA THR A 501 -22.37 -34.40 -9.21
C THR A 501 -21.39 -35.40 -8.57
N LYS A 502 -20.23 -35.65 -9.22
CA LYS A 502 -19.20 -36.54 -8.70
C LYS A 502 -18.59 -35.99 -7.41
N LEU A 503 -18.24 -34.68 -7.42
CA LEU A 503 -17.71 -33.99 -6.25
C LEU A 503 -18.65 -34.08 -5.05
N ARG A 504 -19.94 -33.82 -5.23
CA ARG A 504 -20.94 -33.93 -4.15
C ARG A 504 -21.06 -35.33 -3.58
N LYS A 505 -21.10 -36.35 -4.44
CA LYS A 505 -21.09 -37.73 -3.99
C LYS A 505 -19.85 -38.05 -3.16
N THR A 506 -18.70 -37.57 -3.60
CA THR A 506 -17.43 -37.73 -2.86
C THR A 506 -17.47 -37.04 -1.50
N LEU A 507 -18.00 -35.82 -1.43
CA LEU A 507 -18.14 -35.08 -0.17
C LEU A 507 -19.06 -35.81 0.81
N ILE A 508 -20.24 -36.26 0.37
CA ILE A 508 -21.19 -36.99 1.21
C ILE A 508 -20.60 -38.31 1.71
N ASN A 509 -19.86 -39.04 0.88
CA ASN A 509 -19.33 -40.35 1.25
C ASN A 509 -18.09 -40.29 2.13
N ASN A 510 -17.16 -39.36 1.82
CA ASN A 510 -15.83 -39.31 2.45
C ASN A 510 -15.75 -38.33 3.63
N TYR A 511 -16.69 -37.36 3.74
CA TYR A 511 -16.67 -36.34 4.76
C TYR A 511 -17.92 -36.34 5.66
N LYS A 512 -18.34 -37.53 6.08
CA LYS A 512 -19.56 -37.78 6.90
C LYS A 512 -19.58 -37.03 8.25
N ASN A 513 -18.39 -36.73 8.81
CA ASN A 513 -18.26 -36.02 10.08
C ASN A 513 -18.05 -34.50 9.89
N THR A 514 -17.98 -34.06 8.64
CA THR A 514 -17.83 -32.63 8.30
C THR A 514 -19.20 -32.03 8.03
N THR A 515 -19.51 -30.96 8.73
CA THR A 515 -20.70 -30.14 8.43
C THR A 515 -20.44 -29.33 7.17
N ILE A 516 -21.36 -29.35 6.20
CA ILE A 516 -21.16 -28.72 4.90
C ILE A 516 -22.19 -27.59 4.72
N ILE A 517 -21.71 -26.38 4.46
CA ILE A 517 -22.57 -25.24 4.08
C ILE A 517 -22.35 -24.93 2.60
N MET A 518 -23.41 -24.99 1.82
CA MET A 518 -23.37 -24.70 0.38
C MET A 518 -24.24 -23.45 0.09
N ILE A 519 -23.63 -22.40 -0.43
CA ILE A 519 -24.38 -21.30 -1.01
C ILE A 519 -24.47 -21.53 -2.52
N ALA A 520 -25.67 -21.48 -3.04
CA ALA A 520 -25.90 -21.58 -4.47
C ALA A 520 -27.03 -20.67 -4.94
N GLN A 521 -26.98 -20.33 -6.21
CA GLN A 521 -28.05 -19.61 -6.90
C GLN A 521 -29.04 -20.59 -7.55
N ARG A 522 -28.61 -21.86 -7.75
CA ARG A 522 -29.43 -22.90 -8.36
C ARG A 522 -29.93 -23.89 -7.31
N ILE A 523 -31.23 -24.19 -7.34
CA ILE A 523 -31.85 -25.17 -6.45
C ILE A 523 -31.25 -26.57 -6.68
N SER A 524 -30.94 -26.95 -7.93
CA SER A 524 -30.30 -28.21 -8.27
C SER A 524 -28.99 -28.44 -7.49
N SER A 525 -28.34 -27.35 -7.05
CA SER A 525 -27.09 -27.40 -6.29
C SER A 525 -27.27 -27.72 -4.81
N ILE A 526 -28.42 -27.44 -4.23
CA ILE A 526 -28.67 -27.54 -2.78
C ILE A 526 -29.84 -28.44 -2.40
N LYS A 527 -30.63 -28.94 -3.36
CA LYS A 527 -31.82 -29.76 -3.09
C LYS A 527 -31.54 -31.06 -2.31
N PHE A 528 -30.28 -31.51 -2.27
CA PHE A 528 -29.84 -32.67 -1.55
C PHE A 528 -29.34 -32.39 -0.13
N ALA A 529 -29.31 -31.13 0.25
CA ALA A 529 -28.93 -30.76 1.60
C ALA A 529 -29.99 -31.21 2.61
N ASP A 530 -29.54 -31.58 3.82
CA ASP A 530 -30.45 -31.99 4.90
C ASP A 530 -31.39 -30.86 5.28
N HIS A 531 -30.86 -29.61 5.28
CA HIS A 531 -31.62 -28.40 5.51
C HIS A 531 -31.31 -27.33 4.46
N ILE A 532 -32.31 -26.55 4.09
CA ILE A 532 -32.19 -25.39 3.21
C ILE A 532 -32.67 -24.15 3.96
N LEU A 533 -31.82 -23.13 3.98
CA LEU A 533 -32.11 -21.81 4.53
C LEU A 533 -32.47 -20.86 3.39
N VAL A 534 -33.68 -20.34 3.38
CA VAL A 534 -34.15 -19.37 2.39
C VAL A 534 -34.05 -17.97 2.97
N LEU A 535 -33.26 -17.10 2.33
CA LEU A 535 -33.05 -15.72 2.75
C LEU A 535 -33.75 -14.75 1.79
N ASP A 536 -34.50 -13.82 2.36
CA ASP A 536 -35.03 -12.66 1.63
C ASP A 536 -34.82 -11.37 2.43
N LYS A 537 -34.17 -10.37 1.80
CA LYS A 537 -33.92 -9.03 2.38
C LYS A 537 -33.34 -9.07 3.80
N GLY A 538 -32.41 -9.98 4.03
CA GLY A 538 -31.71 -10.16 5.30
C GLY A 538 -32.51 -10.94 6.37
N LYS A 539 -33.61 -11.56 6.04
CA LYS A 539 -34.44 -12.37 6.96
C LYS A 539 -34.50 -13.81 6.50
N VAL A 540 -34.64 -14.72 7.45
CA VAL A 540 -34.97 -16.12 7.19
C VAL A 540 -36.46 -16.19 6.90
N VAL A 541 -36.84 -16.62 5.69
CA VAL A 541 -38.21 -16.80 5.25
C VAL A 541 -38.62 -18.26 5.11
N GLY A 542 -37.66 -19.18 5.15
CA GLY A 542 -37.88 -20.62 5.15
C GLY A 542 -36.66 -21.36 5.70
N PHE A 543 -36.88 -22.44 6.44
CA PHE A 543 -35.85 -23.35 6.92
C PHE A 543 -36.45 -24.77 7.01
N GLY A 544 -35.88 -25.74 6.32
CA GLY A 544 -36.34 -27.12 6.28
C GLY A 544 -35.80 -27.88 5.08
N SER A 545 -36.34 -29.06 4.80
CA SER A 545 -35.97 -29.87 3.64
C SER A 545 -36.56 -29.28 2.33
N ASP A 546 -35.98 -29.64 1.18
CA ASP A 546 -36.48 -29.29 -0.15
C ASP A 546 -38.01 -29.56 -0.29
N LYS A 547 -38.44 -30.78 0.12
CA LYS A 547 -39.83 -31.20 0.04
C LYS A 547 -40.79 -30.37 0.91
N GLU A 548 -40.33 -29.92 2.06
CA GLU A 548 -41.10 -29.06 2.97
C GLU A 548 -41.19 -27.62 2.42
N LEU A 549 -40.07 -27.09 1.94
CA LEU A 549 -40.02 -25.71 1.45
C LEU A 549 -40.79 -25.51 0.16
N ILE A 550 -40.85 -26.49 -0.73
CA ILE A 550 -41.73 -26.46 -1.91
C ILE A 550 -43.18 -26.30 -1.51
N LYS A 551 -43.62 -26.80 -0.32
CA LYS A 551 -45.02 -26.70 0.14
C LYS A 551 -45.28 -25.46 0.99
N THR A 552 -44.30 -24.97 1.73
CA THR A 552 -44.49 -24.00 2.82
C THR A 552 -43.89 -22.63 2.55
N CYS A 553 -42.89 -22.51 1.69
CA CYS A 553 -42.16 -21.27 1.48
C CYS A 553 -42.39 -20.70 0.08
N LYS A 554 -43.19 -19.60 0.00
CA LYS A 554 -43.52 -18.95 -1.27
C LYS A 554 -42.27 -18.50 -2.04
N VAL A 555 -41.28 -17.89 -1.35
CA VAL A 555 -40.04 -17.42 -2.00
C VAL A 555 -39.27 -18.58 -2.60
N TYR A 556 -39.24 -19.75 -1.94
CA TYR A 556 -38.61 -20.95 -2.47
C TYR A 556 -39.35 -21.49 -3.69
N GLN A 557 -40.69 -21.49 -3.65
CA GLN A 557 -41.55 -21.88 -4.79
C GLN A 557 -41.30 -20.98 -6.00
N ASP A 558 -41.21 -19.65 -5.80
CA ASP A 558 -40.97 -18.69 -6.89
C ASP A 558 -39.63 -18.95 -7.56
N ILE A 559 -38.56 -19.21 -6.77
CA ILE A 559 -37.24 -19.56 -7.29
C ILE A 559 -37.28 -20.92 -8.01
N TYR A 560 -38.01 -21.89 -7.44
CA TYR A 560 -38.15 -23.24 -8.03
C TYR A 560 -38.85 -23.18 -9.39
N CYS A 561 -39.97 -22.47 -9.49
CA CYS A 561 -40.72 -22.29 -10.73
C CYS A 561 -39.89 -21.59 -11.80
N SER A 562 -39.18 -20.51 -11.44
CA SER A 562 -38.36 -19.76 -12.40
C SER A 562 -37.24 -20.62 -13.02
N GLN A 563 -36.68 -21.55 -12.26
CA GLN A 563 -35.58 -22.43 -12.75
C GLN A 563 -36.11 -23.67 -13.51
N HIS A 564 -37.37 -24.05 -13.36
CA HIS A 564 -37.97 -25.18 -14.08
C HIS A 564 -38.71 -24.75 -15.33
N GLU A 565 -39.17 -23.47 -15.42
CA GLU A 565 -39.71 -22.89 -16.66
C GLU A 565 -38.61 -22.77 -17.73
N ASP A 566 -37.40 -22.47 -17.36
CA ASP A 566 -36.25 -22.45 -18.28
C ASP A 566 -35.93 -23.85 -18.84
N ASP A 567 -36.02 -24.92 -18.03
CA ASP A 567 -35.84 -26.31 -18.49
C ASP A 567 -36.94 -26.74 -19.49
N LEU A 568 -38.17 -26.21 -19.37
CA LEU A 568 -39.26 -26.49 -20.30
C LEU A 568 -39.15 -25.72 -21.61
N THR A 569 -38.52 -24.54 -21.60
CA THR A 569 -38.26 -23.73 -22.80
C THR A 569 -37.08 -24.26 -23.58
N GLU A 570 -36.01 -24.74 -22.92
CA GLU A 570 -34.87 -25.40 -23.58
C GLU A 570 -35.27 -26.75 -24.23
N SER A 571 -36.13 -27.54 -23.58
CA SER A 571 -36.65 -28.81 -24.16
C SER A 571 -37.55 -28.58 -25.38
N LYS A 572 -38.34 -27.51 -25.40
CA LYS A 572 -39.17 -27.12 -26.57
C LYS A 572 -38.33 -26.51 -27.72
N GLY A 573 -37.21 -25.84 -27.40
CA GLY A 573 -36.31 -25.29 -28.41
C GLY A 573 -35.54 -26.35 -29.18
N SER A 574 -35.25 -27.52 -28.56
CA SER A 574 -34.56 -28.64 -29.22
C SER A 574 -35.41 -29.48 -30.14
N GLU A 575 -36.75 -29.43 -30.01
CA GLU A 575 -37.69 -30.11 -30.90
C GLU A 575 -38.05 -29.28 -32.16
N ILE A 576 -37.68 -27.98 -32.23
CA ILE A 576 -37.99 -27.11 -33.37
C ILE A 576 -36.84 -27.02 -34.39
N TYR A 577 -35.65 -27.52 -34.04
CA TYR A 577 -34.45 -27.55 -34.92
C TYR A 577 -33.82 -28.95 -35.07
N GLY A 578 -34.63 -29.99 -34.99
CA GLY A 578 -34.27 -31.38 -35.33
C GLY A 578 -34.75 -31.77 -36.72
#